data_2dbada70db2d2f85936859a79b2e177b
#
_entry.id   2dbada70db2d2f85936859a79b2e177b
#
_cell.length_a   1.000
_cell.length_b   1.000
_cell.length_c   1.000
_cell.angle_alpha   90.00
_cell.angle_beta   90.00
_cell.angle_gamma   90.00
#
_symmetry.space_group_name_H-M   'P 1'
#
loop_
_entity.id
_entity.type
_entity.pdbx_description
1 polymer ?
#
loop_
_entity_poly.entity_id
_entity_poly.type
_entity_poly.pdbx_seq_one_letter_code
_entity_poly.pdbx_strand_id
1 'polypeptide(L)'
;MGNMIKVGMADLKACKCPDALTTLGLGSCVGVALYDPVTKIGGLLHCMLPDSTQFRNNSNIAKFADTGIDELIRQMKALGAVDTRIVAKIAGGAQMFANR
;
A
#
# COMPACT_ATOMS: atom_id res chain seq x y z
N MET A 1 16.20 2.20 17.77
CA MET A 1 14.77 2.39 17.68
C MET A 1 14.35 2.77 16.30
N GLY A 2 13.23 2.25 15.85
CA GLY A 2 12.71 2.57 14.56
C GLY A 2 11.89 3.85 14.53
N ASN A 3 11.62 4.32 13.34
CA ASN A 3 10.77 5.48 13.11
C ASN A 3 9.38 5.03 12.65
N MET A 4 8.37 5.81 13.00
CA MET A 4 7.02 5.63 12.47
C MET A 4 6.90 6.51 11.24
N ILE A 5 6.72 5.89 10.09
CA ILE A 5 6.68 6.58 8.80
C ILE A 5 5.22 6.68 8.36
N LYS A 6 4.76 7.91 8.13
CA LYS A 6 3.38 8.13 7.72
C LYS A 6 3.24 8.03 6.21
N VAL A 7 2.23 7.29 5.78
CA VAL A 7 1.86 7.18 4.36
C VAL A 7 0.61 8.02 4.15
N GLY A 8 0.71 9.02 3.30
CA GLY A 8 -0.40 9.92 3.01
C GLY A 8 -1.36 9.32 2.00
N MET A 9 -2.42 10.10 1.69
CA MET A 9 -3.41 9.70 0.72
C MET A 9 -2.76 9.58 -0.66
N ALA A 10 -3.11 8.53 -1.40
CA ALA A 10 -2.57 8.26 -2.73
C ALA A 10 -1.03 8.22 -2.70
N ASP A 11 -0.50 7.51 -1.71
CA ASP A 11 0.94 7.39 -1.51
C ASP A 11 1.27 5.95 -1.12
N LEU A 12 2.52 5.59 -1.25
CA LEU A 12 2.99 4.29 -0.83
C LEU A 12 4.43 4.41 -0.34
N LYS A 13 4.79 3.57 0.62
CA LYS A 13 6.16 3.53 1.15
C LYS A 13 6.47 2.13 1.64
N ALA A 14 7.74 1.79 1.55
CA ALA A 14 8.25 0.52 2.09
C ALA A 14 9.31 0.83 3.13
N CYS A 15 9.45 -0.05 4.11
CA CYS A 15 10.48 0.10 5.12
C CYS A 15 10.91 -1.26 5.63
N LYS A 16 12.04 -1.26 6.33
CA LYS A 16 12.58 -2.46 6.94
C LYS A 16 12.58 -2.27 8.46
N CYS A 17 12.28 -3.33 9.18
CA CYS A 17 12.35 -3.32 10.65
C CYS A 17 13.70 -2.75 11.10
N PRO A 18 13.73 -1.85 12.10
CA PRO A 18 12.68 -1.59 13.09
C PRO A 18 11.73 -0.43 12.75
N ASP A 19 11.81 0.12 11.54
CA ASP A 19 10.86 1.15 11.16
C ASP A 19 9.46 0.57 10.99
N ALA A 20 8.44 1.40 11.14
CA ALA A 20 7.06 1.01 10.99
C ALA A 20 6.31 2.01 10.12
N LEU A 21 5.24 1.57 9.49
CA LEU A 21 4.42 2.38 8.61
C LEU A 21 3.03 2.57 9.19
N THR A 22 2.46 3.75 9.00
CA THR A 22 1.10 4.03 9.43
C THR A 22 0.40 4.94 8.44
N THR A 23 -0.91 4.86 8.43
CA THR A 23 -1.73 5.76 7.63
C THR A 23 -3.03 6.03 8.37
N LEU A 24 -3.66 7.14 8.05
CA LEU A 24 -4.89 7.58 8.71
C LEU A 24 -5.92 7.99 7.67
N GLY A 25 -7.17 8.08 8.10
CA GLY A 25 -8.24 8.62 7.27
C GLY A 25 -8.62 7.75 6.11
N LEU A 26 -8.66 6.43 6.31
CA LEU A 26 -8.95 5.53 5.22
C LEU A 26 -10.37 5.74 4.66
N GLY A 27 -11.38 5.78 5.53
CA GLY A 27 -12.74 5.96 5.05
C GLY A 27 -13.06 5.06 3.87
N SER A 28 -13.43 5.65 2.73
CA SER A 28 -13.67 4.91 1.49
C SER A 28 -12.38 4.49 0.78
N CYS A 29 -11.26 5.06 1.18
CA CYS A 29 -9.96 4.64 0.66
C CYS A 29 -9.56 3.29 1.23
N VAL A 30 -8.59 2.64 0.59
CA VAL A 30 -8.13 1.33 1.00
C VAL A 30 -6.67 1.40 1.39
N GLY A 31 -6.34 0.87 2.56
CA GLY A 31 -4.97 0.66 2.97
C GLY A 31 -4.57 -0.78 2.70
N VAL A 32 -3.49 -0.97 1.94
CA VAL A 32 -2.97 -2.30 1.65
C VAL A 32 -1.62 -2.42 2.34
N ALA A 33 -1.53 -3.35 3.28
CA ALA A 33 -0.29 -3.62 3.99
C ALA A 33 0.31 -4.91 3.47
N LEU A 34 1.56 -4.86 3.05
CA LEU A 34 2.30 -6.01 2.57
C LEU A 34 3.48 -6.25 3.51
N TYR A 35 3.80 -7.52 3.74
CA TYR A 35 4.85 -7.84 4.69
C TYR A 35 5.57 -9.14 4.30
N ASP A 36 6.90 -9.10 4.33
CA ASP A 36 7.73 -10.29 4.20
C ASP A 36 8.23 -10.64 5.60
N PRO A 37 7.71 -11.71 6.22
CA PRO A 37 8.06 -12.02 7.62
C PRO A 37 9.49 -12.49 7.80
N VAL A 38 10.14 -12.95 6.75
CA VAL A 38 11.52 -13.44 6.85
C VAL A 38 12.50 -12.28 6.90
N THR A 39 12.37 -11.33 5.98
CA THR A 39 13.25 -10.17 5.93
C THR A 39 12.78 -9.03 6.82
N LYS A 40 11.53 -9.11 7.29
CA LYS A 40 10.88 -8.06 8.10
C LYS A 40 10.82 -6.74 7.36
N ILE A 41 10.53 -6.82 6.08
CA ILE A 41 10.30 -5.66 5.21
C ILE A 41 8.80 -5.51 5.03
N GLY A 42 8.30 -4.30 5.26
CA GLY A 42 6.89 -3.99 5.12
C GLY A 42 6.65 -2.90 4.09
N GLY A 43 5.44 -2.87 3.58
CA GLY A 43 4.99 -1.82 2.70
C GLY A 43 3.57 -1.44 3.02
N LEU A 44 3.22 -0.18 2.78
CA LEU A 44 1.88 0.31 3.01
C LEU A 44 1.48 1.22 1.87
N LEU A 45 0.32 0.97 1.31
CA LEU A 45 -0.26 1.73 0.22
C LEU A 45 -1.61 2.28 0.69
N HIS A 46 -1.81 3.59 0.51
CA HIS A 46 -3.09 4.22 0.76
C HIS A 46 -3.67 4.62 -0.60
N CYS A 47 -4.46 3.74 -1.19
CA CYS A 47 -5.02 3.97 -2.52
C CYS A 47 -6.48 4.40 -2.44
N MET A 48 -6.95 5.05 -3.51
CA MET A 48 -8.29 5.60 -3.56
C MET A 48 -9.20 4.81 -4.48
N LEU A 49 -8.64 4.22 -5.52
CA LEU A 49 -9.43 3.58 -6.56
C LEU A 49 -8.81 2.21 -6.90
N PRO A 50 -9.63 1.25 -7.32
CA PRO A 50 -9.13 -0.10 -7.53
C PRO A 50 -8.39 -0.30 -8.85
N ASP A 51 -8.74 0.44 -9.89
CA ASP A 51 -8.31 0.09 -11.24
C ASP A 51 -7.96 1.33 -12.05
N SER A 52 -6.70 1.44 -12.44
CA SER A 52 -6.22 2.59 -13.21
C SER A 52 -6.73 2.61 -14.65
N THR A 53 -7.13 1.47 -15.18
CA THR A 53 -7.55 1.39 -16.58
C THR A 53 -8.85 2.11 -16.86
N GLN A 54 -9.62 2.44 -15.82
CA GLN A 54 -10.89 3.14 -15.97
C GLN A 54 -10.73 4.65 -16.07
N PHE A 55 -9.51 5.17 -15.97
CA PHE A 55 -9.29 6.59 -15.91
C PHE A 55 -8.24 7.05 -16.92
N ARG A 56 -8.46 8.22 -17.51
CA ARG A 56 -7.53 8.75 -18.48
C ARG A 56 -6.23 9.19 -17.85
N ASN A 57 -6.35 9.88 -16.71
CA ASN A 57 -5.16 10.38 -16.03
C ASN A 57 -4.82 9.46 -14.87
N ASN A 58 -3.86 8.61 -15.08
CA ASN A 58 -3.40 7.68 -14.05
C ASN A 58 -1.92 7.87 -13.77
N SER A 59 -1.47 9.14 -13.79
CA SER A 59 -0.05 9.44 -13.56
C SER A 59 0.39 9.15 -12.12
N ASN A 60 -0.52 9.27 -11.15
CA ASN A 60 -0.18 8.91 -9.78
C ASN A 60 -0.48 7.43 -9.56
N ILE A 61 0.57 6.61 -9.63
CA ILE A 61 0.42 5.17 -9.54
C ILE A 61 -0.09 4.70 -8.17
N ALA A 62 0.14 5.47 -7.12
CA ALA A 62 -0.32 5.11 -5.77
C ALA A 62 -1.80 5.39 -5.56
N LYS A 63 -2.45 6.10 -6.47
CA LYS A 63 -3.88 6.39 -6.37
C LYS A 63 -4.73 5.16 -6.64
N PHE A 64 -4.20 4.19 -7.38
CA PHE A 64 -4.92 2.99 -7.81
C PHE A 64 -4.30 1.75 -7.20
N ALA A 65 -5.15 0.78 -6.84
CA ALA A 65 -4.65 -0.44 -6.20
C ALA A 65 -3.76 -1.25 -7.15
N ASP A 66 -4.15 -1.39 -8.40
CA ASP A 66 -3.41 -2.23 -9.36
C ASP A 66 -1.98 -1.72 -9.55
N THR A 67 -1.82 -0.43 -9.90
CA THR A 67 -0.49 0.13 -10.14
C THR A 67 0.28 0.34 -8.84
N GLY A 68 -0.43 0.69 -7.75
CA GLY A 68 0.20 0.94 -6.46
C GLY A 68 0.79 -0.32 -5.85
N ILE A 69 0.07 -1.45 -5.93
CA ILE A 69 0.57 -2.70 -5.37
C ILE A 69 1.82 -3.15 -6.11
N ASP A 70 1.82 -3.05 -7.44
CA ASP A 70 2.99 -3.44 -8.23
C ASP A 70 4.21 -2.61 -7.85
N GLU A 71 4.05 -1.30 -7.73
CA GLU A 71 5.15 -0.43 -7.34
C GLU A 71 5.61 -0.70 -5.91
N LEU A 72 4.67 -0.96 -4.99
CA LEU A 72 5.02 -1.24 -3.61
C LEU A 72 5.85 -2.52 -3.50
N ILE A 73 5.46 -3.57 -4.23
CA ILE A 73 6.21 -4.82 -4.27
C ILE A 73 7.60 -4.56 -4.83
N ARG A 74 7.70 -3.75 -5.88
CA ARG A 74 9.00 -3.41 -6.45
C ARG A 74 9.92 -2.75 -5.42
N GLN A 75 9.38 -1.81 -4.65
CA GLN A 75 10.18 -1.12 -3.62
C GLN A 75 10.56 -2.08 -2.49
N MET A 76 9.67 -2.97 -2.10
CA MET A 76 9.98 -3.96 -1.07
C MET A 76 11.07 -4.92 -1.54
N LYS A 77 11.02 -5.33 -2.80
CA LYS A 77 12.05 -6.21 -3.36
C LYS A 77 13.39 -5.51 -3.43
N ALA A 78 13.39 -4.21 -3.70
CA ALA A 78 14.62 -3.43 -3.71
C ALA A 78 15.28 -3.38 -2.33
N LEU A 79 14.48 -3.52 -1.26
CA LEU A 79 14.99 -3.59 0.11
C LEU A 79 15.41 -5.00 0.52
N GLY A 80 15.06 -6.00 -0.26
CA GLY A 80 15.43 -7.38 0.01
C GLY A 80 14.28 -8.35 0.21
N ALA A 81 13.04 -7.91 0.07
CA ALA A 81 11.89 -8.79 0.21
C ALA A 81 11.80 -9.78 -0.94
N VAL A 82 11.21 -10.94 -0.69
CA VAL A 82 10.94 -11.93 -1.71
C VAL A 82 9.44 -12.02 -1.92
N ASP A 83 8.99 -11.79 -3.15
CA ASP A 83 7.57 -11.64 -3.45
C ASP A 83 6.75 -12.87 -3.09
N THR A 84 7.30 -14.07 -3.21
CA THR A 84 6.58 -15.30 -2.88
C THR A 84 6.29 -15.43 -1.39
N ARG A 85 6.98 -14.65 -0.54
CA ARG A 85 6.76 -14.67 0.91
C ARG A 85 5.88 -13.52 1.40
N ILE A 86 5.54 -12.59 0.53
CA ILE A 86 4.79 -11.41 0.93
C ILE A 86 3.35 -11.80 1.26
N VAL A 87 2.89 -11.39 2.44
CA VAL A 87 1.50 -11.54 2.85
C VAL A 87 0.84 -10.17 2.87
N ALA A 88 -0.46 -10.14 2.63
CA ALA A 88 -1.19 -8.90 2.49
C ALA A 88 -2.34 -8.82 3.48
N LYS A 89 -2.58 -7.60 3.98
CA LYS A 89 -3.76 -7.29 4.76
C LYS A 89 -4.35 -6.00 4.22
N ILE A 90 -5.67 -5.95 4.16
CA ILE A 90 -6.39 -4.82 3.60
C ILE A 90 -7.29 -4.24 4.69
N ALA A 91 -7.29 -2.92 4.80
CA ALA A 91 -8.13 -2.21 5.76
C ALA A 91 -8.79 -1.03 5.07
N GLY A 92 -9.90 -0.56 5.62
CA GLY A 92 -10.64 0.55 5.04
C GLY A 92 -11.58 0.07 3.95
N GLY A 93 -11.76 0.91 2.95
CA GLY A 93 -12.67 0.58 1.85
C GLY A 93 -14.12 0.62 2.28
N ALA A 94 -14.46 1.51 3.20
CA ALA A 94 -15.84 1.64 3.64
C ALA A 94 -16.73 1.94 2.45
N GLN A 95 -17.84 1.26 2.36
CA GLN A 95 -18.71 1.43 1.23
C GLN A 95 -19.53 2.69 1.39
N MET A 96 -19.13 3.71 0.67
CA MET A 96 -19.81 4.99 0.70
C MET A 96 -21.01 5.04 -0.23
N PHE A 97 -21.03 4.16 -1.23
CA PHE A 97 -22.11 4.08 -2.19
C PHE A 97 -22.77 2.74 -2.02
N ALA A 98 -24.02 2.80 -1.93
CA ALA A 98 -24.74 1.64 -1.67
C ALA A 98 -24.63 0.60 -2.70
N ASN A 99 -24.86 -0.21 -2.50
CA ASN A 99 -25.01 -1.04 -3.26
C ASN A 99 -24.29 -1.54 -4.00
N ARG A 100 -23.93 -2.02 -3.74
CA ARG A 100 -23.15 -2.60 -4.48
C ARG A 100 -23.32 -3.93 -4.27
#